data_058047709d24148b9da57ccd74f21e3b
#
_entry.id   058047709d24148b9da57ccd74f21e3b
#
_cell.length_a   1.000
_cell.length_b   1.000
_cell.length_c   1.000
_cell.angle_alpha   90.00
_cell.angle_beta   90.00
_cell.angle_gamma   90.00
#
_symmetry.space_group_name_H-M   'P 1'
#
loop_
_entity.id
_entity.type
_entity.pdbx_description
1 polymer ?
#
loop_
_entity_poly.entity_id
_entity_poly.type
_entity_poly.pdbx_seq_one_letter_code
_entity_poly.pdbx_strand_id
1 'polypeptide(L)'
;MALVKMKPTSPGRRGMVKVVTEGLFKGRPFAALVEKKSKTAGRNNNGHITTRHIGGGHKQHYRIIDFKRDKEGIPARVERIEYDPNRTAHIALLCYVDGERRYIIAPKGLKDGDQVIAGREAPIRVGNTLPLSNIPVGTTEIGRAHV
;
A
#
# COMPACT_ATOMS: atom_id res chain seq x y z
N MET A 1 -14.65 -8.12 -5.42
CA MET A 1 -14.86 -6.66 -5.58
C MET A 1 -16.30 -6.43 -5.99
N ALA A 2 -17.04 -5.62 -5.24
CA ALA A 2 -18.40 -5.23 -5.58
C ALA A 2 -18.41 -3.81 -6.16
N LEU A 3 -19.26 -3.55 -7.14
CA LEU A 3 -19.49 -2.23 -7.72
C LEU A 3 -20.73 -1.63 -7.08
N VAL A 4 -20.61 -0.47 -6.47
CA VAL A 4 -21.72 0.25 -5.85
C VAL A 4 -21.97 1.56 -6.57
N LYS A 5 -23.17 1.70 -7.15
CA LYS A 5 -23.63 2.95 -7.76
C LYS A 5 -24.01 3.93 -6.64
N MET A 6 -23.49 5.15 -6.71
CA MET A 6 -23.78 6.18 -5.72
C MET A 6 -25.17 6.77 -5.93
N LYS A 7 -25.79 7.26 -4.83
CA LYS A 7 -27.06 8.00 -4.90
C LYS A 7 -26.86 9.30 -5.70
N PRO A 8 -27.76 9.65 -6.62
CA PRO A 8 -27.63 10.83 -7.50
C PRO A 8 -27.99 12.14 -6.77
N THR A 9 -27.22 12.48 -5.73
CA THR A 9 -27.46 13.68 -4.89
C THR A 9 -26.86 14.95 -5.45
N SER A 10 -25.95 14.84 -6.43
CA SER A 10 -25.32 15.97 -7.12
C SER A 10 -24.93 15.55 -8.53
N PRO A 11 -24.68 16.52 -9.47
CA PRO A 11 -24.25 16.20 -10.85
C PRO A 11 -23.04 15.27 -10.89
N GLY A 12 -22.03 15.49 -10.06
CA GLY A 12 -20.83 14.65 -10.01
C GLY A 12 -21.06 13.25 -9.44
N ARG A 13 -22.08 13.06 -8.60
CA ARG A 13 -22.40 11.72 -8.02
C ARG A 13 -23.34 10.90 -8.88
N ARG A 14 -24.06 11.53 -9.80
CA ARG A 14 -25.08 10.86 -10.62
C ARG A 14 -24.54 9.70 -11.45
N GLY A 15 -23.36 9.85 -12.03
CA GLY A 15 -22.69 8.81 -12.83
C GLY A 15 -21.60 8.04 -12.07
N MET A 16 -21.40 8.32 -10.78
CA MET A 16 -20.28 7.73 -10.03
C MET A 16 -20.59 6.28 -9.63
N VAL A 17 -19.65 5.40 -9.96
CA VAL A 17 -19.64 4.01 -9.50
C VAL A 17 -18.38 3.82 -8.65
N LYS A 18 -18.55 3.28 -7.43
CA LYS A 18 -17.45 3.04 -6.50
C LYS A 18 -17.16 1.55 -6.43
N VAL A 19 -15.88 1.20 -6.47
CA VAL A 19 -15.41 -0.15 -6.16
C VAL A 19 -15.36 -0.31 -4.65
N VAL A 20 -15.98 -1.37 -4.15
CA VAL A 20 -15.91 -1.76 -2.74
C VAL A 20 -15.16 -3.07 -2.65
N THR A 21 -14.06 -3.07 -1.92
CA THR A 21 -13.30 -4.28 -1.61
C THR A 21 -13.67 -4.73 -0.21
N GLU A 22 -14.19 -5.93 -0.11
CA GLU A 22 -14.48 -6.58 1.17
C GLU A 22 -13.17 -7.02 1.83
N GLY A 23 -13.18 -7.10 3.17
CA GLY A 23 -12.03 -7.56 3.95
C GLY A 23 -10.97 -6.49 4.23
N LEU A 24 -11.13 -5.24 3.75
CA LEU A 24 -10.21 -4.16 4.11
C LEU A 24 -10.48 -3.64 5.52
N PHE A 25 -9.41 -3.42 6.25
CA PHE A 25 -9.47 -2.77 7.56
C PHE A 25 -9.98 -1.34 7.43
N LYS A 26 -11.00 -0.99 8.21
CA LYS A 26 -11.69 0.32 8.17
C LYS A 26 -11.19 1.30 9.23
N GLY A 27 -10.25 0.90 10.07
CA GLY A 27 -9.70 1.72 11.14
C GLY A 27 -8.62 2.70 10.69
N ARG A 28 -7.95 3.29 11.66
CA ARG A 28 -6.81 4.20 11.41
C ARG A 28 -5.56 3.40 11.07
N PRO A 29 -4.68 3.94 10.20
CA PRO A 29 -3.39 3.32 9.92
C PRO A 29 -2.50 3.29 11.17
N PHE A 30 -1.47 2.45 11.16
CA PHE A 30 -0.51 2.35 12.25
C PHE A 30 0.31 3.64 12.35
N ALA A 31 0.15 4.38 13.44
CA ALA A 31 0.62 5.77 13.57
C ALA A 31 2.14 5.93 13.39
N ALA A 32 2.93 4.97 13.89
CA ALA A 32 4.40 5.01 13.78
C ALA A 32 4.92 4.90 12.33
N LEU A 33 4.11 4.37 11.41
CA LEU A 33 4.45 4.20 10.00
C LEU A 33 3.73 5.21 9.08
N VAL A 34 3.31 6.34 9.64
CA VAL A 34 2.59 7.38 8.90
C VAL A 34 3.31 8.71 8.97
N GLU A 35 3.56 9.29 7.81
CA GLU A 35 4.18 10.60 7.66
C GLU A 35 3.21 11.63 7.09
N LYS A 36 3.48 12.90 7.43
CA LYS A 36 2.73 14.03 6.87
C LYS A 36 3.16 14.26 5.41
N LYS A 37 2.23 14.18 4.48
CA LYS A 37 2.45 14.56 3.09
C LYS A 37 2.09 16.03 2.88
N SER A 38 3.10 16.92 2.92
CA SER A 38 2.92 18.35 2.64
C SER A 38 2.71 18.60 1.16
N LYS A 39 1.79 19.55 0.84
CA LYS A 39 1.57 20.01 -0.53
C LYS A 39 2.07 21.45 -0.64
N THR A 40 2.94 21.74 -1.58
CA THR A 40 3.47 23.07 -1.84
C THR A 40 2.56 23.91 -2.74
N ALA A 41 1.60 23.25 -3.42
CA ALA A 41 0.66 23.89 -4.34
C ALA A 41 1.35 24.77 -5.41
N GLY A 42 2.46 24.27 -5.95
CA GLY A 42 3.24 24.95 -6.99
C GLY A 42 4.05 26.16 -6.51
N ARG A 43 4.16 26.37 -5.20
CA ARG A 43 4.95 27.48 -4.62
C ARG A 43 6.40 27.05 -4.40
N ASN A 44 7.33 27.99 -4.63
CA ASN A 44 8.74 27.86 -4.31
C ASN A 44 9.01 28.18 -2.82
N ASN A 45 10.30 28.23 -2.42
CA ASN A 45 10.73 28.60 -1.06
C ASN A 45 10.33 30.02 -0.66
N ASN A 46 10.16 30.94 -1.61
CA ASN A 46 9.70 32.33 -1.38
C ASN A 46 8.17 32.47 -1.38
N GLY A 47 7.43 31.39 -1.54
CA GLY A 47 5.96 31.40 -1.57
C GLY A 47 5.33 31.83 -2.90
N HIS A 48 6.13 32.11 -3.93
CA HIS A 48 5.64 32.46 -5.27
C HIS A 48 5.23 31.23 -6.07
N ILE A 49 4.18 31.39 -6.88
CA ILE A 49 3.72 30.32 -7.79
C ILE A 49 4.72 30.24 -8.95
N THR A 50 5.50 29.15 -9.00
CA THR A 50 6.44 28.85 -10.08
C THR A 50 5.93 27.78 -11.02
N THR A 51 5.01 26.92 -10.55
CA THR A 51 4.35 25.90 -11.36
C THR A 51 2.84 26.07 -11.28
N ARG A 52 2.23 26.35 -12.43
CA ARG A 52 0.77 26.55 -12.53
C ARG A 52 0.02 25.22 -12.49
N HIS A 53 -1.28 25.28 -12.22
CA HIS A 53 -2.22 24.14 -12.24
C HIS A 53 -1.87 23.01 -11.22
N ILE A 54 -1.15 23.33 -10.14
CA ILE A 54 -0.82 22.42 -9.06
C ILE A 54 -1.48 22.89 -7.77
N GLY A 55 -2.23 22.01 -7.13
CA GLY A 55 -2.88 22.27 -5.86
C GLY A 55 -4.20 21.52 -5.70
N GLY A 56 -4.87 21.76 -4.59
CA GLY A 56 -6.14 21.12 -4.27
C GLY A 56 -6.02 19.63 -3.90
N GLY A 57 -7.11 18.88 -4.10
CA GLY A 57 -7.23 17.48 -3.73
C GLY A 57 -7.33 17.25 -2.22
N HIS A 58 -7.74 16.03 -1.84
CA HIS A 58 -7.91 15.63 -0.45
C HIS A 58 -6.56 15.55 0.27
N LYS A 59 -6.52 15.96 1.56
CA LYS A 59 -5.34 15.79 2.43
C LYS A 59 -5.08 14.31 2.66
N GLN A 60 -3.82 13.89 2.47
CA GLN A 60 -3.40 12.50 2.58
C GLN A 60 -2.20 12.40 3.52
N HIS A 61 -2.13 11.29 4.23
CA HIS A 61 -0.93 10.87 4.95
C HIS A 61 -0.18 9.83 4.11
N TYR A 62 1.13 9.91 4.10
CA TYR A 62 1.99 8.91 3.47
C TYR A 62 2.16 7.71 4.40
N ARG A 63 2.17 6.49 3.85
CA ARG A 63 2.53 5.27 4.58
C ARG A 63 3.92 4.86 4.18
N ILE A 64 4.76 4.63 5.16
CA ILE A 64 6.14 4.15 4.96
C ILE A 64 6.04 2.68 4.56
N ILE A 65 6.42 2.39 3.32
CA ILE A 65 6.37 1.03 2.78
C ILE A 65 7.77 0.45 2.74
N ASP A 66 7.91 -0.77 3.24
CA ASP A 66 9.14 -1.54 3.14
C ASP A 66 9.27 -2.17 1.75
N PHE A 67 9.97 -1.48 0.85
CA PHE A 67 10.28 -1.98 -0.48
C PHE A 67 11.55 -2.86 -0.50
N LYS A 68 12.43 -2.67 0.45
CA LYS A 68 13.73 -3.37 0.48
C LYS A 68 13.61 -4.78 1.01
N ARG A 69 12.69 -5.01 1.94
CA ARG A 69 12.50 -6.30 2.59
C ARG A 69 13.83 -6.87 3.15
N ASP A 70 14.61 -5.98 3.77
CA ASP A 70 15.95 -6.24 4.29
C ASP A 70 16.00 -7.12 5.55
N LYS A 71 14.85 -7.43 6.12
CA LYS A 71 14.74 -8.28 7.31
C LYS A 71 14.65 -9.75 6.89
N GLU A 72 15.80 -10.33 6.57
CA GLU A 72 15.90 -11.69 6.07
C GLU A 72 15.77 -12.73 7.17
N GLY A 73 15.17 -13.89 6.86
CA GLY A 73 15.06 -15.06 7.73
C GLY A 73 14.07 -14.92 8.90
N ILE A 74 13.50 -13.74 9.13
CA ILE A 74 12.56 -13.50 10.23
C ILE A 74 11.13 -13.58 9.71
N PRO A 75 10.29 -14.51 10.18
CA PRO A 75 8.91 -14.60 9.75
C PRO A 75 8.08 -13.43 10.30
N ALA A 76 7.13 -12.99 9.50
CA ALA A 76 6.15 -11.99 9.89
C ALA A 76 4.74 -12.50 9.60
N ARG A 77 3.76 -12.11 10.41
CA ARG A 77 2.34 -12.39 10.19
C ARG A 77 1.66 -11.15 9.66
N VAL A 78 0.79 -11.33 8.68
CA VAL A 78 -0.11 -10.28 8.19
C VAL A 78 -1.15 -10.00 9.28
N GLU A 79 -1.12 -8.80 9.88
CA GLU A 79 -2.12 -8.39 10.86
C GLU A 79 -3.43 -7.97 10.19
N ARG A 80 -3.33 -7.23 9.09
CA ARG A 80 -4.49 -6.71 8.35
C ARG A 80 -4.09 -6.13 7.00
N ILE A 81 -5.07 -6.02 6.10
CA ILE A 81 -4.92 -5.34 4.81
C ILE A 81 -5.65 -4.01 4.85
N GLU A 82 -4.98 -2.92 4.41
CA GLU A 82 -5.47 -1.55 4.48
C GLU A 82 -5.55 -0.89 3.10
N TYR A 83 -6.44 0.10 2.99
CA TYR A 83 -6.49 1.02 1.87
C TYR A 83 -5.41 2.10 2.02
N ASP A 84 -4.63 2.35 0.96
CA ASP A 84 -3.69 3.48 0.90
C ASP A 84 -4.18 4.52 -0.11
N PRO A 85 -4.41 5.78 0.29
CA PRO A 85 -4.84 6.84 -0.64
C PRO A 85 -3.72 7.33 -1.58
N ASN A 86 -2.48 6.89 -1.39
CA ASN A 86 -1.34 7.33 -2.20
C ASN A 86 -1.07 6.41 -3.40
N ARG A 87 -1.70 5.24 -3.46
CA ARG A 87 -1.50 4.23 -4.50
C ARG A 87 -2.78 3.48 -4.79
N THR A 88 -2.81 2.80 -5.93
CA THR A 88 -3.96 1.98 -6.34
C THR A 88 -3.96 0.60 -5.66
N ALA A 89 -2.78 0.08 -5.30
CA ALA A 89 -2.65 -1.18 -4.59
C ALA A 89 -3.00 -1.03 -3.11
N HIS A 90 -3.56 -2.07 -2.51
CA HIS A 90 -3.71 -2.16 -1.06
C HIS A 90 -2.36 -2.43 -0.39
N ILE A 91 -2.25 -2.14 0.88
CA ILE A 91 -1.07 -2.40 1.71
C ILE A 91 -1.41 -3.38 2.82
N ALA A 92 -0.44 -4.19 3.21
CA ALA A 92 -0.56 -5.13 4.31
C ALA A 92 0.34 -4.69 5.47
N LEU A 93 -0.21 -4.66 6.67
CA LEU A 93 0.57 -4.46 7.89
C LEU A 93 1.09 -5.80 8.36
N LEU A 94 2.40 -5.92 8.43
CA LEU A 94 3.12 -7.07 8.94
C LEU A 94 3.52 -6.86 10.39
N CYS A 95 3.42 -7.89 11.20
CA CYS A 95 4.02 -7.98 12.52
C CYS A 95 5.07 -9.09 12.51
N TYR A 96 6.31 -8.74 12.69
CA TYR A 96 7.41 -9.69 12.82
C TYR A 96 7.42 -10.36 14.20
N VAL A 97 8.07 -11.50 14.32
CA VAL A 97 8.17 -12.23 15.59
C VAL A 97 8.85 -11.41 16.69
N ASP A 98 9.74 -10.49 16.32
CA ASP A 98 10.40 -9.55 17.24
C ASP A 98 9.53 -8.34 17.64
N GLY A 99 8.29 -8.27 17.16
CA GLY A 99 7.35 -7.20 17.47
C GLY A 99 7.44 -5.97 16.56
N GLU A 100 8.42 -5.89 15.65
CA GLU A 100 8.50 -4.81 14.68
C GLU A 100 7.34 -4.90 13.69
N ARG A 101 6.80 -3.74 13.31
CA ARG A 101 5.75 -3.64 12.29
C ARG A 101 6.27 -2.93 11.06
N ARG A 102 5.91 -3.43 9.88
CA ARG A 102 6.20 -2.79 8.59
C ARG A 102 5.01 -2.91 7.65
N TYR A 103 4.84 -1.92 6.78
CA TYR A 103 3.89 -2.03 5.67
C TYR A 103 4.59 -2.62 4.44
N ILE A 104 3.87 -3.47 3.73
CA ILE A 104 4.25 -3.94 2.39
C ILE A 104 3.10 -3.71 1.41
N ILE A 105 3.38 -3.73 0.11
CA ILE A 105 2.33 -3.80 -0.91
C ILE A 105 1.69 -5.19 -0.82
N ALA A 106 0.36 -5.23 -0.69
CA ALA A 106 -0.37 -6.48 -0.60
C ALA A 106 -0.44 -7.18 -1.96
N PRO A 107 0.17 -8.37 -2.14
CA PRO A 107 0.01 -9.16 -3.35
C PRO A 107 -1.40 -9.73 -3.47
N LYS A 108 -1.79 -10.07 -4.70
CA LYS A 108 -3.06 -10.75 -4.94
C LYS A 108 -3.07 -12.11 -4.24
N GLY A 109 -4.10 -12.35 -3.44
CA GLY A 109 -4.27 -13.62 -2.73
C GLY A 109 -3.76 -13.62 -1.29
N LEU A 110 -3.04 -12.59 -0.84
CA LEU A 110 -2.64 -12.45 0.55
C LEU A 110 -3.87 -12.19 1.42
N LYS A 111 -3.90 -12.84 2.60
CA LYS A 111 -4.99 -12.72 3.57
C LYS A 111 -4.46 -12.35 4.96
N ASP A 112 -5.36 -11.83 5.79
CA ASP A 112 -5.07 -11.59 7.20
C ASP A 112 -4.72 -12.92 7.89
N GLY A 113 -3.65 -12.94 8.67
CA GLY A 113 -3.14 -14.13 9.33
C GLY A 113 -2.07 -14.92 8.57
N ASP A 114 -1.89 -14.66 7.27
CA ASP A 114 -0.85 -15.33 6.48
C ASP A 114 0.55 -15.02 7.03
N GLN A 115 1.45 -15.98 6.89
CA GLN A 115 2.86 -15.80 7.23
C GLN A 115 3.67 -15.48 5.98
N VAL A 116 4.56 -14.49 6.10
CA VAL A 116 5.46 -14.06 5.04
C VAL A 116 6.88 -13.98 5.57
N ILE A 117 7.85 -14.30 4.72
CA ILE A 117 9.27 -14.26 5.04
C ILE A 117 10.04 -13.68 3.85
N ALA A 118 11.15 -13.00 4.12
CA ALA A 118 12.09 -12.55 3.11
C ALA A 118 13.42 -13.30 3.28
N GLY A 119 14.11 -13.58 2.18
CA GLY A 119 15.45 -14.19 2.22
C GLY A 119 15.66 -15.22 1.11
N ARG A 120 16.89 -15.68 1.00
CA ARG A 120 17.31 -16.61 -0.05
C ARG A 120 16.64 -18.00 0.04
N GLU A 121 16.34 -18.43 1.25
CA GLU A 121 15.74 -19.75 1.55
C GLU A 121 14.23 -19.67 1.75
N ALA A 122 13.63 -18.49 1.48
CA ALA A 122 12.19 -18.33 1.63
C ALA A 122 11.44 -19.24 0.65
N PRO A 123 10.37 -19.95 1.08
CA PRO A 123 9.57 -20.75 0.16
C PRO A 123 8.85 -19.85 -0.85
N ILE A 124 8.59 -20.38 -2.05
CA ILE A 124 7.88 -19.68 -3.12
C ILE A 124 6.39 -19.65 -2.78
N ARG A 125 5.99 -18.67 -1.99
CA ARG A 125 4.61 -18.43 -1.56
C ARG A 125 4.24 -16.96 -1.72
N VAL A 126 2.94 -16.70 -1.80
CA VAL A 126 2.41 -15.34 -1.91
C VAL A 126 2.88 -14.48 -0.74
N GLY A 127 3.46 -13.33 -1.04
CA GLY A 127 3.96 -12.39 -0.03
C GLY A 127 5.42 -12.56 0.37
N ASN A 128 6.05 -13.70 0.05
CA ASN A 128 7.47 -13.91 0.30
C ASN A 128 8.33 -13.12 -0.70
N THR A 129 9.54 -12.81 -0.28
CA THR A 129 10.52 -12.07 -1.08
C THR A 129 11.80 -12.85 -1.19
N LEU A 130 12.25 -13.09 -2.41
CA LEU A 130 13.47 -13.82 -2.73
C LEU A 130 14.34 -13.01 -3.69
N PRO A 131 15.67 -13.22 -3.72
CA PRO A 131 16.52 -12.75 -4.81
C PRO A 131 16.06 -13.34 -6.16
N LEU A 132 16.14 -12.57 -7.23
CA LEU A 132 15.70 -13.02 -8.58
C LEU A 132 16.39 -14.31 -9.01
N SER A 133 17.66 -14.52 -8.62
CA SER A 133 18.41 -15.75 -8.91
C SER A 133 17.78 -17.02 -8.32
N ASN A 134 16.98 -16.87 -7.27
CA ASN A 134 16.35 -17.99 -6.53
C ASN A 134 14.89 -18.20 -6.92
N ILE A 135 14.36 -17.36 -7.84
CA ILE A 135 12.97 -17.46 -8.30
C ILE A 135 12.94 -18.31 -9.57
N PRO A 136 12.18 -19.42 -9.62
CA PRO A 136 12.05 -20.25 -10.80
C PRO A 136 11.39 -19.50 -11.96
N VAL A 137 11.80 -19.85 -13.18
CA VAL A 137 11.18 -19.33 -14.40
C VAL A 137 9.70 -19.70 -14.43
N GLY A 138 8.84 -18.74 -14.82
CA GLY A 138 7.38 -18.91 -14.88
C GLY A 138 6.66 -18.54 -13.57
N THR A 139 7.36 -18.13 -12.53
CA THR A 139 6.73 -17.60 -11.31
C THR A 139 6.12 -16.22 -11.57
N THR A 140 4.89 -16.00 -11.12
CA THR A 140 4.23 -14.69 -11.19
C THR A 140 4.69 -13.82 -10.03
N GLU A 141 5.28 -12.68 -10.32
CA GLU A 141 5.68 -11.68 -9.33
C GLU A 141 4.70 -10.50 -9.25
N ILE A 142 4.81 -9.70 -8.18
CA ILE A 142 4.17 -8.39 -8.12
C ILE A 142 4.97 -7.46 -9.04
N GLY A 143 4.32 -6.87 -10.01
CA GLY A 143 4.96 -5.90 -10.87
C GLY A 143 5.57 -4.73 -10.07
N ARG A 144 6.67 -4.18 -10.58
CA ARG A 144 7.33 -3.01 -9.98
C ARG A 144 6.36 -1.84 -9.96
N ALA A 145 6.05 -1.33 -8.77
CA ALA A 145 5.32 -0.07 -8.66
C ALA A 145 6.25 1.08 -9.10
N HIS A 146 5.87 1.77 -10.17
CA HIS A 146 6.49 3.04 -10.49
C HIS A 146 6.02 4.07 -9.47
N VAL A 147 6.96 4.66 -8.77
CA VAL A 147 6.74 5.77 -7.84
C VAL A 147 6.83 7.08 -8.61
#